data_5c0e8d4e410ca2a185673344be0cd26a
#
_entry.id   5c0e8d4e410ca2a185673344be0cd26a
#
_cell.length_a   1.000
_cell.length_b   1.000
_cell.length_c   1.000
_cell.angle_alpha   90.00
_cell.angle_beta   90.00
_cell.angle_gamma   90.00
#
_symmetry.space_group_name_H-M   'P 1'
#
loop_
_entity.id
_entity.type
_entity.pdbx_description
1 polymer ?
#
loop_
_entity_poly.entity_id
_entity_poly.type
_entity_poly.pdbx_seq_one_letter_code
_entity_poly.pdbx_strand_id
1 'polypeptide(L)'
;TRKESSAASDVYKRQIRNYAESGGRVLAECGGMIYLSKGILLDRSEHSDSEVGLQAGVLPFFISNRKADRRLTLGYRQFDYNGQHLRGHEFHYTQFEPKLEESLESVTQVYNAKRMPVSTPVFRYKNVIASYTHLYWGEIDLLKLFE
;
A
#
# COMPACT_ATOMS: atom_id res chain seq x y z
N THR A 1 0.57 29.10 -0.56
CA THR A 1 -0.72 29.04 0.13
C THR A 1 -1.28 27.62 0.11
N ARG A 2 -2.26 27.34 0.99
CA ARG A 2 -2.92 26.03 1.06
C ARG A 2 -3.58 25.62 -0.25
N LYS A 3 -4.17 26.58 -1.00
CA LYS A 3 -4.80 26.30 -2.29
C LYS A 3 -3.78 25.85 -3.34
N GLU A 4 -2.63 26.50 -3.39
CA GLU A 4 -1.56 26.14 -4.32
C GLU A 4 -0.98 24.79 -4.00
N SER A 5 -0.73 24.48 -2.70
CA SER A 5 -0.25 23.17 -2.25
C SER A 5 -1.25 22.06 -2.56
N SER A 6 -2.56 22.30 -2.33
CA SER A 6 -3.61 21.34 -2.65
C SER A 6 -3.70 21.08 -4.14
N ALA A 7 -3.64 22.13 -4.97
CA ALA A 7 -3.68 21.99 -6.42
C ALA A 7 -2.47 21.20 -6.94
N ALA A 8 -1.28 21.51 -6.43
CA ALA A 8 -0.07 20.76 -6.77
C ALA A 8 -0.18 19.28 -6.37
N SER A 9 -0.67 19.00 -5.15
CA SER A 9 -0.88 17.65 -4.68
C SER A 9 -1.87 16.88 -5.56
N ASP A 10 -2.96 17.52 -5.99
CA ASP A 10 -3.96 16.90 -6.87
C ASP A 10 -3.38 16.62 -8.25
N VAL A 11 -2.53 17.49 -8.77
CA VAL A 11 -1.82 17.28 -10.04
C VAL A 11 -0.91 16.07 -9.94
N TYR A 12 -0.11 15.94 -8.88
CA TYR A 12 0.77 14.80 -8.69
C TYR A 12 -0.01 13.48 -8.54
N LYS A 13 -1.11 13.47 -7.79
CA LYS A 13 -1.97 12.29 -7.65
C LYS A 13 -2.52 11.86 -9.01
N ARG A 14 -2.91 12.81 -9.84
CA ARG A 14 -3.41 12.53 -11.19
C ARG A 14 -2.31 11.98 -12.09
N GLN A 15 -1.12 12.54 -12.01
CA GLN A 15 0.03 12.09 -12.79
C GLN A 15 0.40 10.64 -12.45
N ILE A 16 0.51 10.30 -11.17
CA ILE A 16 0.83 8.93 -10.76
C ILE A 16 -0.27 7.95 -11.13
N ARG A 17 -1.53 8.37 -11.03
CA ARG A 17 -2.66 7.54 -11.45
C ARG A 17 -2.60 7.26 -12.95
N ASN A 18 -2.37 8.27 -13.77
CA ASN A 18 -2.25 8.12 -15.21
C ASN A 18 -1.07 7.21 -15.58
N TYR A 19 0.05 7.38 -14.92
CA TYR A 19 1.24 6.53 -15.12
C TYR A 19 0.92 5.07 -14.81
N ALA A 20 0.29 4.79 -13.67
CA ALA A 20 -0.07 3.44 -13.26
C ALA A 20 -1.11 2.83 -14.21
N GLU A 21 -2.14 3.58 -14.58
CA GLU A 21 -3.19 3.11 -15.48
C GLU A 21 -2.66 2.81 -16.90
N SER A 22 -1.65 3.53 -17.34
CA SER A 22 -1.00 3.29 -18.63
C SER A 22 0.00 2.12 -18.63
N GLY A 23 0.15 1.44 -17.51
CA GLY A 23 1.04 0.28 -17.40
C GLY A 23 2.43 0.60 -16.85
N GLY A 24 2.61 1.79 -16.29
CA GLY A 24 3.87 2.17 -15.65
C GLY A 24 4.21 1.28 -14.47
N ARG A 25 5.48 0.95 -14.31
CA ARG A 25 5.98 0.07 -13.24
C ARG A 25 6.11 0.85 -11.94
N VAL A 26 5.45 0.37 -10.89
CA VAL A 26 5.46 0.99 -9.56
C VAL A 26 5.62 -0.10 -8.52
N LEU A 27 6.61 0.05 -7.64
CA LEU A 27 6.71 -0.74 -6.41
C LEU A 27 6.34 0.18 -5.25
N ALA A 28 5.19 -0.08 -4.64
CA ALA A 28 4.64 0.76 -3.58
C ALA A 28 4.68 0.01 -2.25
N GLU A 29 5.55 0.47 -1.37
CA GLU A 29 5.79 -0.17 -0.07
C GLU A 29 5.32 0.72 1.06
N CYS A 30 4.53 0.18 1.99
CA CYS A 30 4.03 0.84 3.18
C CYS A 30 3.38 2.20 2.85
N GLY A 31 4.05 3.32 3.16
CA GLY A 31 3.54 4.67 2.85
C GLY A 31 3.25 4.90 1.38
N GLY A 32 4.03 4.28 0.48
CA GLY A 32 3.78 4.33 -0.96
C GLY A 32 2.48 3.64 -1.34
N MET A 33 2.18 2.49 -0.74
CA MET A 33 0.91 1.80 -0.94
C MET A 33 -0.25 2.65 -0.42
N ILE A 34 -0.11 3.24 0.75
CA ILE A 34 -1.12 4.13 1.34
C ILE A 34 -1.40 5.31 0.40
N TYR A 35 -0.35 5.90 -0.17
CA TYR A 35 -0.49 6.99 -1.12
C TYR A 35 -1.29 6.59 -2.38
N LEU A 36 -1.17 5.35 -2.82
CA LEU A 36 -1.90 4.83 -3.99
C LEU A 36 -3.31 4.35 -3.66
N SER A 37 -3.69 4.24 -2.40
CA SER A 37 -5.03 3.83 -1.98
C SER A 37 -6.08 4.88 -2.37
N LYS A 38 -7.34 4.56 -2.16
CA LYS A 38 -8.45 5.52 -2.33
C LYS A 38 -8.41 6.63 -1.30
N GLY A 39 -7.96 6.33 -0.08
CA GLY A 39 -7.91 7.31 0.98
C GLY A 39 -7.55 6.71 2.32
N ILE A 40 -7.27 7.60 3.27
CA ILE A 40 -7.00 7.27 4.66
C ILE A 40 -8.23 7.65 5.48
N LEU A 41 -8.77 6.69 6.22
CA LEU A 41 -9.88 6.92 7.14
C LEU A 41 -9.34 7.46 8.46
N LEU A 42 -9.93 8.53 8.92
CA LEU A 42 -9.50 9.25 10.12
C LEU A 42 -10.64 9.33 11.13
N ASP A 43 -10.29 9.48 12.41
CA ASP A 43 -11.29 9.82 13.40
C ASP A 43 -11.82 11.22 13.15
N ARG A 44 -13.12 11.40 13.43
CA ARG A 44 -13.72 12.72 13.37
C ARG A 44 -13.10 13.62 14.45
N SER A 45 -12.72 14.84 14.09
CA SER A 45 -12.18 15.81 15.01
C SER A 45 -13.06 17.06 15.06
N GLU A 46 -12.96 17.83 16.16
CA GLU A 46 -13.69 19.08 16.34
C GLU A 46 -13.30 20.13 15.29
N HIS A 47 -12.14 19.97 14.68
CA HIS A 47 -11.57 20.95 13.75
C HIS A 47 -11.63 20.53 12.29
N SER A 48 -12.19 19.35 12.02
CA SER A 48 -12.27 18.81 10.66
C SER A 48 -13.56 18.05 10.46
N ASP A 49 -14.31 18.44 9.44
CA ASP A 49 -15.49 17.70 9.00
C ASP A 49 -15.13 16.49 8.13
N SER A 50 -13.87 16.40 7.72
CA SER A 50 -13.40 15.34 6.85
C SER A 50 -12.94 14.14 7.66
N GLU A 51 -13.59 13.01 7.44
CA GLU A 51 -13.22 11.71 8.00
C GLU A 51 -12.35 10.88 7.07
N VAL A 52 -12.10 11.39 5.86
CA VAL A 52 -11.35 10.70 4.81
C VAL A 52 -10.34 11.65 4.19
N GLY A 53 -9.07 11.26 4.19
CA GLY A 53 -8.03 11.91 3.42
C GLY A 53 -7.89 11.22 2.07
N LEU A 54 -8.33 11.87 0.99
CA LEU A 54 -8.27 11.27 -0.35
C LEU A 54 -6.82 11.12 -0.81
N GLN A 55 -6.52 10.01 -1.45
CA GLN A 55 -5.22 9.66 -2.00
C GLN A 55 -5.28 9.52 -3.53
N ALA A 56 -4.26 8.91 -4.14
CA ALA A 56 -4.16 8.86 -5.59
C ALA A 56 -5.24 7.99 -6.27
N GLY A 57 -5.83 7.04 -5.54
CA GLY A 57 -6.94 6.26 -6.02
C GLY A 57 -6.59 5.24 -7.11
N VAL A 58 -5.35 4.74 -7.12
CA VAL A 58 -4.92 3.68 -8.02
C VAL A 58 -5.41 2.32 -7.53
N LEU A 59 -5.28 2.08 -6.22
CA LEU A 59 -5.67 0.83 -5.60
C LEU A 59 -7.08 0.94 -5.00
N PRO A 60 -7.90 -0.10 -5.11
CA PRO A 60 -9.34 -0.01 -4.84
C PRO A 60 -9.72 -0.19 -3.37
N PHE A 61 -8.90 0.26 -2.44
CA PHE A 61 -9.18 0.11 -1.02
C PHE A 61 -8.82 1.37 -0.23
N PHE A 62 -9.37 1.45 0.98
CA PHE A 62 -9.05 2.48 1.96
C PHE A 62 -8.13 1.92 3.04
N ILE A 63 -7.29 2.76 3.60
CA ILE A 63 -6.46 2.45 4.75
C ILE A 63 -7.03 3.18 5.97
N SER A 64 -7.17 2.49 7.08
CA SER A 64 -7.68 3.08 8.31
C SER A 64 -6.55 3.51 9.23
N ASN A 65 -6.61 4.76 9.69
CA ASN A 65 -5.79 5.30 10.77
C ASN A 65 -6.66 5.70 11.97
N ARG A 66 -7.87 5.15 12.06
CA ARG A 66 -8.77 5.37 13.19
C ARG A 66 -8.25 4.63 14.42
N LYS A 67 -8.45 5.21 15.59
CA LYS A 67 -8.02 4.60 16.87
C LYS A 67 -8.54 3.18 17.05
N ALA A 68 -9.79 2.93 16.64
CA ALA A 68 -10.41 1.60 16.76
C ALA A 68 -9.71 0.53 15.91
N ASP A 69 -9.05 0.90 14.82
CA ASP A 69 -8.44 -0.02 13.87
C ASP A 69 -6.92 -0.10 14.00
N ARG A 70 -6.30 0.92 14.62
CA ARG A 70 -4.85 0.98 14.74
C ARG A 70 -4.33 -0.12 15.64
N ARG A 71 -3.30 -0.82 15.18
CA ARG A 71 -2.53 -1.77 15.97
C ARG A 71 -1.15 -1.91 15.37
N LEU A 72 -0.16 -2.09 16.22
CA LEU A 72 1.20 -2.31 15.76
C LEU A 72 1.32 -3.66 15.07
N THR A 73 1.73 -3.64 13.81
CA THR A 73 2.08 -4.83 13.05
C THR A 73 3.54 -4.71 12.65
N LEU A 74 4.35 -5.65 13.09
CA LEU A 74 5.77 -5.62 12.77
C LEU A 74 6.35 -7.02 12.70
N GLY A 75 7.42 -7.16 11.94
CA GLY A 75 8.20 -8.38 11.86
C GLY A 75 8.89 -8.54 10.53
N TYR A 76 9.76 -9.53 10.47
CA TYR A 76 10.34 -9.94 9.20
C TYR A 76 9.30 -10.66 8.37
N ARG A 77 9.39 -10.49 7.04
CA ARG A 77 8.46 -11.07 6.06
C ARG A 77 9.25 -11.69 4.92
N GLN A 78 8.70 -12.77 4.36
CA GLN A 78 9.26 -13.43 3.19
C GLN A 78 8.15 -14.02 2.34
N PHE A 79 8.34 -13.99 1.03
CA PHE A 79 7.40 -14.57 0.08
C PHE A 79 8.06 -14.82 -1.27
N ASP A 80 7.45 -15.69 -2.05
CA ASP A 80 7.91 -15.98 -3.41
C ASP A 80 7.01 -15.24 -4.40
N TYR A 81 7.63 -14.62 -5.39
CA TYR A 81 6.91 -13.95 -6.47
C TYR A 81 7.77 -13.87 -7.72
N ASN A 82 7.18 -14.21 -8.86
CA ASN A 82 7.85 -14.20 -10.17
C ASN A 82 9.22 -14.89 -10.17
N GLY A 83 9.30 -16.05 -9.54
CA GLY A 83 10.50 -16.85 -9.51
C GLY A 83 11.61 -16.36 -8.59
N GLN A 84 11.32 -15.37 -7.75
CA GLN A 84 12.25 -14.86 -6.76
C GLN A 84 11.73 -15.10 -5.35
N HIS A 85 12.64 -15.38 -4.43
CA HIS A 85 12.37 -15.38 -3.00
C HIS A 85 12.69 -13.99 -2.44
N LEU A 86 11.66 -13.31 -1.92
CA LEU A 86 11.76 -11.92 -1.49
C LEU A 86 11.70 -11.86 0.03
N ARG A 87 12.55 -11.01 0.61
CA ARG A 87 12.61 -10.79 2.04
C ARG A 87 12.49 -9.31 2.35
N GLY A 88 11.93 -8.99 3.50
CA GLY A 88 11.80 -7.63 3.96
C GLY A 88 11.28 -7.58 5.38
N HIS A 89 10.76 -6.41 5.76
CA HIS A 89 10.15 -6.23 7.06
C HIS A 89 8.88 -5.39 6.94
N GLU A 90 8.01 -5.56 7.92
CA GLU A 90 6.76 -4.84 8.04
C GLU A 90 6.76 -4.08 9.37
N PHE A 91 6.36 -2.80 9.34
CA PHE A 91 6.19 -1.98 10.54
C PHE A 91 5.18 -0.88 10.26
N HIS A 92 3.99 -0.99 10.84
CA HIS A 92 2.96 0.03 10.68
C HIS A 92 1.89 -0.08 11.77
N TYR A 93 1.16 1.00 11.98
CA TYR A 93 0.00 1.07 12.86
C TYR A 93 -1.30 1.09 12.07
N THR A 94 -1.30 1.64 10.87
CA THR A 94 -2.46 1.65 9.99
C THR A 94 -2.83 0.24 9.56
N GLN A 95 -4.10 0.04 9.23
CA GLN A 95 -4.62 -1.24 8.78
C GLN A 95 -5.50 -1.04 7.54
N PHE A 96 -5.75 -2.09 6.79
CA PHE A 96 -6.77 -2.03 5.75
C PHE A 96 -8.13 -1.80 6.39
N GLU A 97 -9.04 -1.10 5.68
CA GLU A 97 -10.42 -0.95 6.10
C GLU A 97 -11.00 -2.34 6.36
N PRO A 98 -11.60 -2.59 7.56
CA PRO A 98 -12.10 -3.93 7.90
C PRO A 98 -13.19 -4.46 6.97
N LYS A 99 -13.88 -3.57 6.26
CA LYS A 99 -14.90 -3.95 5.26
C LYS A 99 -14.31 -4.07 3.85
N LEU A 100 -13.02 -4.29 3.76
CA LEU A 100 -12.36 -4.53 2.47
C LEU A 100 -12.90 -5.82 1.87
N GLU A 101 -13.95 -5.69 1.09
CA GLU A 101 -14.54 -6.81 0.40
C GLU A 101 -14.05 -6.80 -1.05
N GLU A 102 -13.38 -7.87 -1.43
CA GLU A 102 -13.31 -8.35 -2.82
C GLU A 102 -12.61 -7.49 -3.87
N SER A 103 -11.90 -6.42 -3.50
CA SER A 103 -11.34 -5.56 -4.52
C SER A 103 -10.06 -6.10 -5.15
N LEU A 104 -9.18 -6.71 -4.38
CA LEU A 104 -7.97 -7.36 -4.87
C LEU A 104 -7.62 -8.52 -3.95
N GLU A 105 -7.18 -9.63 -4.56
CA GLU A 105 -6.62 -10.74 -3.83
C GLU A 105 -5.09 -10.60 -3.74
N SER A 106 -4.51 -11.15 -2.68
CA SER A 106 -3.06 -11.24 -2.58
C SER A 106 -2.51 -12.18 -3.65
N VAL A 107 -1.46 -11.74 -4.33
CA VAL A 107 -0.84 -12.53 -5.41
C VAL A 107 0.11 -13.61 -4.89
N THR A 108 0.37 -13.62 -3.59
CA THR A 108 1.24 -14.61 -2.97
C THR A 108 0.91 -14.73 -1.48
N GLN A 109 1.35 -15.81 -0.86
CA GLN A 109 1.28 -15.99 0.59
C GLN A 109 2.56 -15.44 1.22
N VAL A 110 2.41 -14.56 2.21
CA VAL A 110 3.52 -14.00 2.98
C VAL A 110 3.71 -14.80 4.25
N TYR A 111 4.96 -15.02 4.62
CA TYR A 111 5.36 -15.77 5.82
C TYR A 111 6.22 -14.91 6.73
N ASN A 112 6.21 -15.21 8.02
CA ASN A 112 7.13 -14.58 8.97
C ASN A 112 8.50 -15.28 8.97
N ALA A 113 9.41 -14.87 9.85
CA ALA A 113 10.76 -15.46 9.95
C ALA A 113 10.74 -16.94 10.31
N LYS A 114 9.72 -17.41 11.02
CA LYS A 114 9.52 -18.81 11.40
C LYS A 114 8.80 -19.63 10.33
N ARG A 115 8.59 -19.05 9.15
CA ARG A 115 7.86 -19.64 8.03
C ARG A 115 6.39 -19.95 8.34
N MET A 116 5.80 -19.20 9.25
CA MET A 116 4.38 -19.27 9.53
C MET A 116 3.65 -18.25 8.65
N PRO A 117 2.49 -18.60 8.08
CA PRO A 117 1.75 -17.68 7.23
C PRO A 117 1.25 -16.48 8.03
N VAL A 118 1.32 -15.31 7.42
CA VAL A 118 0.76 -14.07 7.95
C VAL A 118 -0.27 -13.51 6.98
N SER A 119 -1.17 -12.67 7.49
CA SER A 119 -2.27 -12.15 6.69
C SER A 119 -1.91 -10.96 5.80
N THR A 120 -0.70 -10.44 5.93
CA THR A 120 -0.22 -9.31 5.10
C THR A 120 -0.32 -9.65 3.63
N PRO A 121 -1.11 -8.90 2.84
CA PRO A 121 -1.24 -9.18 1.42
C PRO A 121 -0.13 -8.51 0.60
N VAL A 122 0.10 -9.06 -0.59
CA VAL A 122 0.84 -8.41 -1.66
C VAL A 122 -0.12 -8.27 -2.83
N PHE A 123 -0.32 -7.04 -3.27
CA PHE A 123 -1.26 -6.76 -4.35
C PHE A 123 -0.53 -6.49 -5.66
N ARG A 124 -1.18 -6.86 -6.74
CA ARG A 124 -0.78 -6.41 -8.07
C ARG A 124 -1.98 -5.87 -8.82
N TYR A 125 -1.83 -4.64 -9.32
CA TYR A 125 -2.78 -4.01 -10.22
C TYR A 125 -2.00 -3.49 -11.44
N LYS A 126 -2.23 -4.08 -12.61
CA LYS A 126 -1.41 -3.82 -13.80
C LYS A 126 0.08 -4.01 -13.47
N ASN A 127 0.91 -2.99 -13.61
CA ASN A 127 2.32 -3.03 -13.22
C ASN A 127 2.59 -2.30 -11.91
N VAL A 128 1.58 -2.22 -11.04
CA VAL A 128 1.72 -1.73 -9.67
C VAL A 128 1.76 -2.92 -8.74
N ILE A 129 2.86 -3.06 -7.99
CA ILE A 129 3.00 -4.06 -6.92
C ILE A 129 3.00 -3.30 -5.61
N ALA A 130 2.13 -3.68 -4.68
CA ALA A 130 1.94 -2.93 -3.44
C ALA A 130 1.81 -3.86 -2.23
N SER A 131 2.46 -3.49 -1.14
CA SER A 131 2.38 -4.21 0.13
C SER A 131 2.81 -3.30 1.28
N TYR A 132 2.49 -3.69 2.50
CA TYR A 132 3.09 -3.10 3.70
C TYR A 132 4.55 -3.50 3.88
N THR A 133 5.01 -4.56 3.22
CA THR A 133 6.38 -5.07 3.37
C THR A 133 7.38 -4.17 2.67
N HIS A 134 8.41 -3.76 3.40
CA HIS A 134 9.59 -3.10 2.84
C HIS A 134 10.59 -4.18 2.42
N LEU A 135 10.78 -4.35 1.12
CA LEU A 135 11.69 -5.36 0.58
C LEU A 135 13.15 -4.93 0.71
N TYR A 136 14.03 -5.91 0.86
CA TYR A 136 15.48 -5.69 0.83
C TYR A 136 15.94 -5.68 -0.63
N TRP A 137 15.99 -4.51 -1.23
CA TRP A 137 16.23 -4.32 -2.66
C TRP A 137 17.58 -4.82 -3.13
N GLY A 138 18.58 -4.82 -2.25
CA GLY A 138 19.92 -5.31 -2.59
C GLY A 138 20.00 -6.80 -2.87
N GLU A 139 18.95 -7.56 -2.54
CA GLU A 139 18.91 -9.01 -2.70
C GLU A 139 18.15 -9.48 -3.95
N ILE A 140 17.47 -8.56 -4.66
CA ILE A 140 16.51 -8.93 -5.69
C ILE A 140 16.73 -8.17 -6.99
N ASP A 141 16.21 -8.74 -8.07
CA ASP A 141 16.08 -8.06 -9.35
C ASP A 141 14.74 -7.38 -9.42
N LEU A 142 14.72 -6.06 -9.20
CA LEU A 142 13.47 -5.27 -9.16
C LEU A 142 12.72 -5.31 -10.49
N LEU A 143 13.42 -5.29 -11.62
CA LEU A 143 12.77 -5.28 -12.93
C LEU A 143 12.07 -6.61 -13.21
N LYS A 144 12.63 -7.71 -12.72
CA LYS A 144 12.04 -9.04 -12.90
C LYS A 144 10.70 -9.19 -12.19
N LEU A 145 10.41 -8.39 -11.18
CA LEU A 145 9.13 -8.43 -10.50
C LEU A 145 7.95 -8.10 -11.43
N PHE A 146 8.21 -7.34 -12.47
CA PHE A 146 7.18 -6.85 -13.39
C PHE A 146 7.03 -7.70 -14.67
N GLU A 147 7.83 -8.74 -14.80
CA GLU A 147 7.75 -9.66 -15.92
C GLU A 147 6.52 -10.58 -15.88
#